data_8e90a683f06ac1ba5f6eb08b259e5dab
#
_entry.id   8e90a683f06ac1ba5f6eb08b259e5dab
#
_cell.length_a   1.000
_cell.length_b   1.000
_cell.length_c   1.000
_cell.angle_alpha   90.00
_cell.angle_beta   90.00
_cell.angle_gamma   90.00
#
_symmetry.space_group_name_H-M   'P 1'
#
loop_
_entity.id
_entity.type
_entity.pdbx_description
1 polymer ?
#
loop_
_entity_poly.entity_id
_entity_poly.type
_entity_poly.pdbx_seq_one_letter_code
_entity_poly.pdbx_strand_id
1 'polypeptide(L)'
;MSDTLRHKTVRGVGWSFIDNIASSGIAFLVGLVLARLLTPAEYGVMAMIAIFIAVSTSIIDSGFSNALIRKVHVKRVDYNTVFYFNLTVSILVYVLLYFASPAISVFFKEPILVEVTRVIGWVLIINALAIIPRTQFVREVDFKTQTKVSLISSISSGVIGIGMALG
;
A
#
# COMPACT_ATOMS: atom_id res chain seq x y z
N MET A 1 15.99 -25.20 21.59
CA MET A 1 15.55 -24.70 20.27
C MET A 1 14.28 -23.85 20.35
N SER A 2 13.44 -24.01 21.35
CA SER A 2 12.19 -23.24 21.60
C SER A 2 12.42 -21.81 22.08
N ASP A 3 13.42 -21.55 22.92
CA ASP A 3 13.66 -20.22 23.51
C ASP A 3 14.12 -19.17 22.50
N THR A 4 14.92 -19.57 21.50
CA THR A 4 15.39 -18.64 20.46
C THR A 4 14.27 -18.19 19.54
N LEU A 5 13.31 -19.07 19.22
CA LEU A 5 12.13 -18.74 18.43
C LEU A 5 11.18 -17.84 19.21
N ARG A 6 10.96 -18.14 20.50
CA ARG A 6 10.11 -17.33 21.39
C ARG A 6 10.65 -15.91 21.53
N HIS A 7 11.95 -15.74 21.75
CA HIS A 7 12.59 -14.41 21.80
C HIS A 7 12.50 -13.64 20.49
N LYS A 8 12.68 -14.30 19.34
CA LYS A 8 12.51 -13.67 18.02
C LYS A 8 11.07 -13.24 17.77
N THR A 9 10.10 -14.07 18.14
CA THR A 9 8.68 -13.76 17.96
C THR A 9 8.24 -12.60 18.85
N VAL A 10 8.59 -12.60 20.14
CA VAL A 10 8.23 -11.51 21.07
C VAL A 10 8.87 -10.19 20.62
N ARG A 11 10.13 -10.22 20.20
CA ARG A 11 10.82 -9.04 19.67
C ARG A 11 10.22 -8.57 18.36
N GLY A 12 9.79 -9.49 17.47
CA GLY A 12 9.11 -9.20 16.23
C GLY A 12 7.76 -8.52 16.45
N VAL A 13 6.95 -9.03 17.37
CA VAL A 13 5.67 -8.41 17.77
C VAL A 13 5.89 -7.01 18.32
N GLY A 14 6.90 -6.80 19.17
CA GLY A 14 7.25 -5.49 19.71
C GLY A 14 7.60 -4.49 18.57
N TRP A 15 8.42 -4.89 17.61
CA TRP A 15 8.76 -4.04 16.46
C TRP A 15 7.54 -3.75 15.58
N SER A 16 6.69 -4.74 15.33
CA SER A 16 5.45 -4.54 14.56
C SER A 16 4.48 -3.59 15.28
N PHE A 17 4.40 -3.63 16.59
CA PHE A 17 3.59 -2.70 17.39
C PHE A 17 4.13 -1.26 17.30
N ILE A 18 5.45 -1.08 17.42
CA ILE A 18 6.12 0.21 17.23
C ILE A 18 5.88 0.74 15.82
N ASP A 19 6.00 -0.11 14.80
CA ASP A 19 5.75 0.26 13.40
C ASP A 19 4.32 0.79 13.21
N ASN A 20 3.33 0.06 13.71
CA ASN A 20 1.93 0.47 13.59
C ASN A 20 1.64 1.80 14.30
N ILE A 21 2.13 1.98 15.52
CA ILE A 21 1.92 3.24 16.26
C ILE A 21 2.64 4.40 15.57
N ALA A 22 3.90 4.21 15.21
CA ALA A 22 4.70 5.27 14.60
C ALA A 22 4.17 5.66 13.21
N SER A 23 3.85 4.68 12.35
CA SER A 23 3.29 4.92 11.02
C SER A 23 1.90 5.57 11.10
N SER A 24 1.04 5.11 12.02
CA SER A 24 -0.28 5.72 12.25
C SER A 24 -0.15 7.13 12.82
N GLY A 25 0.80 7.36 13.72
CA GLY A 25 1.10 8.68 14.27
C GLY A 25 1.57 9.67 13.20
N ILE A 26 2.50 9.24 12.33
CA ILE A 26 2.97 10.04 11.20
C ILE A 26 1.81 10.33 10.24
N ALA A 27 1.03 9.32 9.88
CA ALA A 27 -0.12 9.49 8.99
C ALA A 27 -1.16 10.45 9.58
N PHE A 28 -1.41 10.38 10.90
CA PHE A 28 -2.30 11.32 11.60
C PHE A 28 -1.78 12.75 11.55
N LEU A 29 -0.49 12.97 11.83
CA LEU A 29 0.11 14.30 11.78
C LEU A 29 0.09 14.89 10.37
N VAL A 30 0.45 14.09 9.37
CA VAL A 30 0.38 14.49 7.95
C VAL A 30 -1.06 14.81 7.56
N GLY A 31 -2.02 13.95 7.95
CA GLY A 31 -3.44 14.17 7.72
C GLY A 31 -3.96 15.46 8.36
N LEU A 32 -3.52 15.77 9.58
CA LEU A 32 -3.90 17.01 10.28
C LEU A 32 -3.35 18.26 9.59
N VAL A 33 -2.13 18.21 9.08
CA VAL A 33 -1.52 19.31 8.31
C VAL A 33 -2.26 19.47 6.97
N LEU A 34 -2.49 18.38 6.25
CA LEU A 34 -3.22 18.39 4.98
C LEU A 34 -4.67 18.87 5.17
N ALA A 35 -5.32 18.52 6.29
CA ALA A 35 -6.67 19.00 6.60
C ALA A 35 -6.77 20.52 6.80
N ARG A 36 -5.67 21.18 7.09
CA ARG A 36 -5.59 22.64 7.17
C ARG A 36 -5.23 23.31 5.84
N LEU A 37 -4.57 22.58 4.95
CA LEU A 37 -4.10 23.08 3.65
C LEU A 37 -5.11 22.84 2.55
N LEU A 38 -5.78 21.68 2.56
CA LEU A 38 -6.72 21.24 1.53
C LEU A 38 -8.14 21.66 1.86
N THR A 39 -8.90 22.00 0.83
CA THR A 39 -10.33 22.29 0.95
C THR A 39 -11.14 21.00 1.20
N PRO A 40 -12.35 21.10 1.79
CA PRO A 40 -13.25 19.95 1.93
C PRO A 40 -13.59 19.26 0.60
N ALA A 41 -13.61 20.01 -0.50
CA ALA A 41 -13.87 19.46 -1.84
C ALA A 41 -12.73 18.55 -2.31
N GLU A 42 -11.47 18.95 -2.11
CA GLU A 42 -10.29 18.15 -2.45
C GLU A 42 -10.21 16.86 -1.63
N TYR A 43 -10.57 16.93 -0.34
CA TYR A 43 -10.73 15.75 0.51
C TYR A 43 -11.84 14.82 0.00
N GLY A 44 -12.95 15.39 -0.49
CA GLY A 44 -14.04 14.64 -1.10
C GLY A 44 -13.58 13.84 -2.32
N VAL A 45 -12.79 14.45 -3.20
CA VAL A 45 -12.20 13.80 -4.38
C VAL A 45 -11.31 12.62 -3.97
N MET A 46 -10.45 12.82 -2.97
CA MET A 46 -9.59 11.73 -2.45
C MET A 46 -10.40 10.57 -1.86
N ALA A 47 -11.48 10.86 -1.12
CA ALA A 47 -12.35 9.84 -0.54
C ALA A 47 -13.07 9.02 -1.63
N MET A 48 -13.54 9.67 -2.71
CA MET A 48 -14.18 9.00 -3.83
C MET A 48 -13.24 8.00 -4.51
N ILE A 49 -11.98 8.39 -4.74
CA ILE A 49 -10.99 7.51 -5.38
C ILE A 49 -10.55 6.38 -4.46
N ALA A 50 -10.44 6.64 -3.15
CA ALA A 50 -9.99 5.65 -2.17
C ALA A 50 -10.83 4.37 -2.22
N ILE A 51 -12.13 4.46 -2.49
CA ILE A 51 -13.03 3.30 -2.62
C ILE A 51 -12.59 2.43 -3.80
N PHE A 52 -12.31 3.01 -4.96
CA PHE A 52 -11.90 2.26 -6.16
C PHE A 52 -10.52 1.62 -5.97
N ILE A 53 -9.59 2.34 -5.34
CA ILE A 53 -8.27 1.79 -5.01
C ILE A 53 -8.39 0.65 -4.00
N ALA A 54 -9.23 0.77 -2.96
CA ALA A 54 -9.44 -0.28 -1.97
C ALA A 54 -10.04 -1.56 -2.58
N VAL A 55 -11.04 -1.43 -3.45
CA VAL A 55 -11.61 -2.56 -4.20
C VAL A 55 -10.56 -3.19 -5.11
N SER A 56 -9.81 -2.37 -5.84
CA SER A 56 -8.75 -2.83 -6.75
C SER A 56 -7.64 -3.57 -6.02
N THR A 57 -7.16 -3.06 -4.89
CA THR A 57 -6.14 -3.73 -4.07
C THR A 57 -6.68 -5.05 -3.51
N SER A 58 -7.94 -5.12 -3.09
CA SER A 58 -8.56 -6.36 -2.62
C SER A 58 -8.61 -7.43 -3.71
N ILE A 59 -8.85 -7.05 -4.96
CA ILE A 59 -8.84 -7.96 -6.11
C ILE A 59 -7.41 -8.46 -6.39
N ILE A 60 -6.43 -7.56 -6.37
CA ILE A 60 -5.03 -7.89 -6.63
C ILE A 60 -4.46 -8.79 -5.52
N ASP A 61 -4.74 -8.48 -4.26
CA ASP A 61 -4.22 -9.23 -3.11
C ASP A 61 -4.78 -10.65 -2.96
N SER A 62 -5.80 -11.03 -3.68
CA SER A 62 -6.52 -12.34 -3.77
C SER A 62 -5.96 -13.54 -2.94
N GLY A 63 -5.23 -13.27 -1.86
CA GLY A 63 -4.73 -14.26 -0.89
C GLY A 63 -3.43 -14.99 -1.28
N PHE A 64 -2.86 -14.76 -2.45
CA PHE A 64 -1.62 -15.43 -2.88
C PHE A 64 -0.42 -15.11 -1.99
N SER A 65 -0.31 -13.86 -1.52
CA SER A 65 0.74 -13.47 -0.56
C SER A 65 0.61 -14.25 0.75
N ASN A 66 -0.62 -14.41 1.25
CA ASN A 66 -0.90 -15.18 2.47
C ASN A 66 -0.65 -16.68 2.26
N ALA A 67 -0.95 -17.22 1.09
CA ALA A 67 -0.64 -18.60 0.74
C ALA A 67 0.88 -18.83 0.72
N LEU A 68 1.65 -17.88 0.18
CA LEU A 68 3.10 -17.94 0.14
C LEU A 68 3.73 -17.86 1.55
N ILE A 69 3.16 -17.04 2.44
CA ILE A 69 3.61 -16.92 3.84
C ILE A 69 3.39 -18.25 4.59
N ARG A 70 2.27 -18.93 4.35
CA ARG A 70 1.91 -20.19 5.03
C ARG A 70 2.64 -21.42 4.48
N LYS A 71 3.16 -21.35 3.26
CA LYS A 71 3.85 -22.48 2.62
C LYS A 71 5.18 -22.77 3.31
N VAL A 72 5.36 -24.02 3.80
CA VAL A 72 6.55 -24.44 4.58
C VAL A 72 7.84 -24.40 3.72
N HIS A 73 7.78 -24.96 2.52
CA HIS A 73 8.91 -24.99 1.59
C HIS A 73 8.57 -24.18 0.34
N VAL A 74 9.04 -22.92 0.30
CA VAL A 74 8.86 -22.05 -0.86
C VAL A 74 10.09 -22.14 -1.75
N LYS A 75 9.84 -22.40 -3.03
CA LYS A 75 10.85 -22.41 -4.08
C LYS A 75 10.89 -21.05 -4.80
N ARG A 76 11.98 -20.74 -5.49
CA ARG A 76 12.08 -19.52 -6.32
C ARG A 76 10.95 -19.42 -7.35
N VAL A 77 10.49 -20.56 -7.89
CA VAL A 77 9.38 -20.63 -8.84
C VAL A 77 8.09 -20.11 -8.22
N ASP A 78 7.82 -20.41 -6.94
CA ASP A 78 6.61 -19.93 -6.26
C ASP A 78 6.59 -18.40 -6.14
N TYR A 79 7.73 -17.77 -5.79
CA TYR A 79 7.87 -16.32 -5.75
C TYR A 79 7.65 -15.70 -7.12
N ASN A 80 8.26 -16.26 -8.16
CA ASN A 80 8.09 -15.78 -9.53
C ASN A 80 6.63 -15.90 -9.99
N THR A 81 5.98 -17.02 -9.71
CA THR A 81 4.57 -17.24 -10.07
C THR A 81 3.66 -16.20 -9.41
N VAL A 82 3.82 -15.98 -8.10
CA VAL A 82 3.02 -14.98 -7.37
C VAL A 82 3.34 -13.56 -7.88
N PHE A 83 4.59 -13.26 -8.16
CA PHE A 83 5.00 -11.96 -8.70
C PHE A 83 4.34 -11.67 -10.05
N TYR A 84 4.53 -12.55 -11.03
CA TYR A 84 3.97 -12.34 -12.37
C TYR A 84 2.44 -12.34 -12.37
N PHE A 85 1.81 -13.19 -11.56
CA PHE A 85 0.37 -13.18 -11.40
C PHE A 85 -0.14 -11.84 -10.87
N ASN A 86 0.39 -11.37 -9.73
CA ASN A 86 -0.02 -10.09 -9.15
C ASN A 86 0.28 -8.91 -10.08
N LEU A 87 1.43 -8.92 -10.76
CA LEU A 87 1.79 -7.88 -11.73
C LEU A 87 0.80 -7.86 -12.90
N THR A 88 0.46 -9.02 -13.45
CA THR A 88 -0.50 -9.13 -14.55
C THR A 88 -1.88 -8.63 -14.12
N VAL A 89 -2.37 -9.10 -12.97
CA VAL A 89 -3.66 -8.67 -12.42
C VAL A 89 -3.67 -7.17 -12.14
N SER A 90 -2.59 -6.61 -11.56
CA SER A 90 -2.51 -5.17 -11.28
C SER A 90 -2.54 -4.32 -12.56
N ILE A 91 -1.86 -4.76 -13.62
CA ILE A 91 -1.90 -4.09 -14.91
C ILE A 91 -3.31 -4.15 -15.51
N LEU A 92 -3.98 -5.32 -15.47
CA LEU A 92 -5.35 -5.46 -15.96
C LEU A 92 -6.33 -4.56 -15.21
N VAL A 93 -6.25 -4.55 -13.88
CA VAL A 93 -7.09 -3.69 -13.02
C VAL A 93 -6.80 -2.22 -13.28
N TYR A 94 -5.53 -1.84 -13.44
CA TYR A 94 -5.15 -0.46 -13.80
C TYR A 94 -5.74 -0.04 -15.16
N VAL A 95 -5.60 -0.88 -16.18
CA VAL A 95 -6.18 -0.62 -17.51
C VAL A 95 -7.70 -0.47 -17.43
N LEU A 96 -8.36 -1.34 -16.67
CA LEU A 96 -9.80 -1.24 -16.43
C LEU A 96 -10.17 0.08 -15.76
N LEU A 97 -9.46 0.48 -14.70
CA LEU A 97 -9.68 1.77 -14.03
C LEU A 97 -9.39 2.96 -14.96
N TYR A 98 -8.35 2.86 -15.78
CA TYR A 98 -7.99 3.91 -16.73
C TYR A 98 -9.13 4.19 -17.72
N PHE A 99 -9.75 3.14 -18.27
CA PHE A 99 -10.91 3.27 -19.16
C PHE A 99 -12.21 3.59 -18.42
N ALA A 100 -12.35 3.16 -17.16
CA ALA A 100 -13.51 3.48 -16.33
C ALA A 100 -13.46 4.92 -15.78
N SER A 101 -12.30 5.58 -15.77
CA SER A 101 -12.13 6.92 -15.19
C SER A 101 -13.11 7.99 -15.71
N PRO A 102 -13.48 8.06 -17.01
CA PRO A 102 -14.50 9.01 -17.46
C PRO A 102 -15.88 8.70 -16.90
N ALA A 103 -16.25 7.40 -16.82
CA ALA A 103 -17.52 6.99 -16.25
C ALA A 103 -17.63 7.32 -14.75
N ILE A 104 -16.53 7.13 -14.01
CA ILE A 104 -16.40 7.51 -12.60
C ILE A 104 -16.59 9.01 -12.44
N SER A 105 -15.93 9.81 -13.27
CA SER A 105 -16.05 11.27 -13.29
C SER A 105 -17.49 11.75 -13.52
N VAL A 106 -18.16 11.15 -14.49
CA VAL A 106 -19.58 11.48 -14.79
C VAL A 106 -20.49 11.09 -13.64
N PHE A 107 -20.26 9.93 -13.03
CA PHE A 107 -21.06 9.44 -11.90
C PHE A 107 -20.98 10.37 -10.68
N PHE A 108 -19.79 10.84 -10.33
CA PHE A 108 -19.57 11.74 -9.21
C PHE A 108 -19.74 13.23 -9.57
N LYS A 109 -19.90 13.56 -10.86
CA LYS A 109 -19.98 14.93 -11.40
C LYS A 109 -18.74 15.77 -11.10
N GLU A 110 -17.58 15.13 -11.03
CA GLU A 110 -16.30 15.75 -10.73
C GLU A 110 -15.28 15.47 -11.86
N PRO A 111 -15.02 16.41 -12.78
CA PRO A 111 -14.14 16.20 -13.94
C PRO A 111 -12.69 15.84 -13.58
N ILE A 112 -12.19 16.36 -12.45
CA ILE A 112 -10.83 16.11 -11.96
C ILE A 112 -10.58 14.62 -11.67
N LEU A 113 -11.62 13.84 -11.42
CA LEU A 113 -11.49 12.40 -11.13
C LEU A 113 -10.87 11.60 -12.28
N VAL A 114 -10.98 12.07 -13.53
CA VAL A 114 -10.37 11.38 -14.67
C VAL A 114 -8.84 11.37 -14.51
N GLU A 115 -8.25 12.52 -14.29
CA GLU A 115 -6.78 12.67 -14.17
C GLU A 115 -6.27 12.01 -12.90
N VAL A 116 -6.92 12.28 -11.78
CA VAL A 116 -6.50 11.77 -10.46
C VAL A 116 -6.60 10.24 -10.43
N THR A 117 -7.66 9.62 -10.97
CA THR A 117 -7.79 8.16 -11.05
C THR A 117 -6.68 7.54 -11.89
N ARG A 118 -6.32 8.15 -13.02
CA ARG A 118 -5.25 7.67 -13.91
C ARG A 118 -3.89 7.74 -13.24
N VAL A 119 -3.60 8.83 -12.53
CA VAL A 119 -2.32 9.01 -11.83
C VAL A 119 -2.24 8.09 -10.60
N ILE A 120 -3.23 8.09 -9.73
CA ILE A 120 -3.23 7.27 -8.51
C ILE A 120 -3.26 5.77 -8.85
N GLY A 121 -3.88 5.38 -9.96
CA GLY A 121 -3.89 3.99 -10.42
C GLY A 121 -2.51 3.36 -10.58
N TRP A 122 -1.46 4.13 -10.84
CA TRP A 122 -0.07 3.64 -10.86
C TRP A 122 0.37 3.01 -9.53
N VAL A 123 -0.23 3.41 -8.43
CA VAL A 123 0.04 2.84 -7.10
C VAL A 123 -0.25 1.33 -7.09
N LEU A 124 -1.21 0.85 -7.86
CA LEU A 124 -1.54 -0.58 -7.96
C LEU A 124 -0.36 -1.38 -8.53
N ILE A 125 0.27 -0.86 -9.57
CA ILE A 125 1.43 -1.50 -10.22
C ILE A 125 2.65 -1.45 -9.30
N ILE A 126 2.90 -0.30 -8.66
CA ILE A 126 4.02 -0.13 -7.71
C ILE A 126 3.85 -1.10 -6.52
N ASN A 127 2.64 -1.24 -5.98
CA ASN A 127 2.36 -2.19 -4.90
C ASN A 127 2.60 -3.64 -5.33
N ALA A 128 2.22 -4.01 -6.55
CA ALA A 128 2.49 -5.34 -7.08
C ALA A 128 3.99 -5.64 -7.20
N LEU A 129 4.82 -4.66 -7.56
CA LEU A 129 6.28 -4.80 -7.58
C LEU A 129 6.87 -4.99 -6.17
N ALA A 130 6.26 -4.37 -5.15
CA ALA A 130 6.71 -4.45 -3.76
C ALA A 130 6.24 -5.72 -3.02
N ILE A 131 5.35 -6.54 -3.60
CA ILE A 131 4.71 -7.66 -2.91
C ILE A 131 5.69 -8.75 -2.48
N ILE A 132 6.70 -9.06 -3.30
CA ILE A 132 7.68 -10.12 -3.00
C ILE A 132 8.63 -9.69 -1.89
N PRO A 133 9.32 -8.53 -1.94
CA PRO A 133 10.14 -8.08 -0.83
C PRO A 133 9.38 -8.04 0.49
N ARG A 134 8.15 -7.53 0.48
CA ARG A 134 7.29 -7.47 1.67
C ARG A 134 6.99 -8.86 2.23
N THR A 135 6.65 -9.82 1.37
CA THR A 135 6.37 -11.20 1.77
C THR A 135 7.60 -11.88 2.36
N GLN A 136 8.80 -11.63 1.82
CA GLN A 136 10.05 -12.15 2.35
C GLN A 136 10.35 -11.62 3.76
N PHE A 137 10.23 -10.32 4.00
CA PHE A 137 10.41 -9.74 5.35
C PHE A 137 9.48 -10.35 6.39
N VAL A 138 8.21 -10.57 6.04
CA VAL A 138 7.24 -11.20 6.94
C VAL A 138 7.63 -12.66 7.23
N ARG A 139 8.09 -13.42 6.23
CA ARG A 139 8.51 -14.82 6.41
C ARG A 139 9.78 -14.96 7.25
N GLU A 140 10.75 -14.07 7.05
CA GLU A 140 12.03 -14.08 7.77
C GLU A 140 11.90 -13.50 9.17
N VAL A 141 10.71 -13.00 9.55
CA VAL A 141 10.44 -12.34 10.84
C VAL A 141 11.40 -11.15 11.06
N ASP A 142 11.86 -10.51 9.98
CA ASP A 142 12.72 -9.33 10.06
C ASP A 142 11.87 -8.04 10.13
N PHE A 143 11.06 -7.96 11.17
CA PHE A 143 10.22 -6.77 11.42
C PHE A 143 11.04 -5.52 11.70
N LYS A 144 12.29 -5.64 12.15
CA LYS A 144 13.16 -4.48 12.40
C LYS A 144 13.49 -3.75 11.09
N THR A 145 13.86 -4.48 10.05
CA THR A 145 14.13 -3.90 8.73
C THR A 145 12.85 -3.37 8.10
N GLN A 146 11.74 -4.10 8.23
CA GLN A 146 10.43 -3.67 7.78
C GLN A 146 10.03 -2.33 8.41
N THR A 147 10.14 -2.20 9.74
CA THR A 147 9.82 -0.96 10.47
C THR A 147 10.69 0.22 10.01
N LYS A 148 12.00 0.01 9.80
CA LYS A 148 12.88 1.07 9.30
C LYS A 148 12.44 1.57 7.91
N VAL A 149 12.17 0.65 6.99
CA VAL A 149 11.71 0.97 5.63
C VAL A 149 10.36 1.70 5.68
N SER A 150 9.43 1.20 6.48
CA SER A 150 8.10 1.79 6.67
C SER A 150 8.19 3.22 7.20
N LEU A 151 8.98 3.46 8.25
CA LEU A 151 9.16 4.79 8.84
C LEU A 151 9.81 5.78 7.86
N ILE A 152 10.88 5.36 7.19
CA ILE A 152 11.56 6.21 6.19
C ILE A 152 10.57 6.56 5.07
N SER A 153 9.82 5.58 4.57
CA SER A 153 8.81 5.79 3.53
C SER A 153 7.69 6.74 4.00
N SER A 154 7.18 6.56 5.21
CA SER A 154 6.11 7.40 5.77
C SER A 154 6.56 8.84 5.96
N ILE A 155 7.77 9.06 6.48
CA ILE A 155 8.34 10.40 6.65
C ILE A 155 8.58 11.05 5.28
N SER A 156 9.22 10.34 4.35
CA SER A 156 9.51 10.86 3.01
C SER A 156 8.22 11.21 2.26
N SER A 157 7.23 10.33 2.30
CA SER A 157 5.92 10.56 1.69
C SER A 157 5.19 11.74 2.32
N GLY A 158 5.25 11.86 3.65
CA GLY A 158 4.67 13.00 4.37
C GLY A 158 5.30 14.33 3.99
N VAL A 159 6.63 14.40 3.94
CA VAL A 159 7.37 15.62 3.53
C VAL A 159 7.04 16.00 2.10
N ILE A 160 7.05 15.04 1.17
CA ILE A 160 6.71 15.28 -0.24
C ILE A 160 5.26 15.74 -0.37
N GLY A 161 4.31 15.05 0.32
CA GLY A 161 2.89 15.40 0.26
C GLY A 161 2.60 16.80 0.79
N ILE A 162 3.21 17.20 1.93
CA ILE A 162 3.06 18.55 2.47
C ILE A 162 3.75 19.58 1.54
N GLY A 163 4.93 19.25 1.00
CA GLY A 163 5.64 20.13 0.07
C GLY A 163 4.83 20.42 -1.20
N MET A 164 4.16 19.41 -1.75
CA MET A 164 3.27 19.56 -2.93
C MET A 164 1.98 20.31 -2.60
N ALA A 165 1.50 20.26 -1.36
CA ALA A 165 0.30 20.98 -0.95
C ALA A 165 0.55 22.46 -0.64
N LEU A 166 1.81 22.87 -0.45
CA LEU A 166 2.22 24.26 -0.20
C LEU A 166 2.63 25.03 -1.46
N GLY A 167 2.92 24.34 -2.57
CA GLY A 167 3.36 24.92 -3.85
C GLY A 167 2.28 24.92 -4.89
#